data_3e4add327a9cfcbdd5f157dbe4aeeea1
#
_entry.id   3e4add327a9cfcbdd5f157dbe4aeeea1
#
_cell.length_a   1.000
_cell.length_b   1.000
_cell.length_c   1.000
_cell.angle_alpha   90.00
_cell.angle_beta   90.00
_cell.angle_gamma   90.00
#
_symmetry.space_group_name_H-M   'P 1'
#
loop_
_entity.id
_entity.type
_entity.pdbx_description
1 polymer ?
#
loop_
_entity_poly.entity_id
_entity_poly.type
_entity_poly.pdbx_seq_one_letter_code
_entity_poly.pdbx_strand_id
1 'polypeptide(L)'
;GKWDPTPINAGAVVNTAGNEAFPYVVESTLVFASDGHVGFGGYDLYSAQIDGASISDVRNLYRPINSSYDDINLIVSKEKDEAFLVSSRKIETQDDIYKFKGIFSSMMVSGHVYDKKTEAPLSDAQIIINGMGHSQTVQTDENGYYYAFVEAGDFYKLLVSSKGYLSDIAMVKTEKTMIGSFPAEQDFYLSQTAMSISGRVYDMETNEPFINEDVMLISGGQVIQQTKTDI
;
A
#
# COMPACT_ATOMS: atom_id res chain seq x y z
N GLY A 1 -1.63 38.97 17.63
CA GLY A 1 -1.19 39.33 16.29
C GLY A 1 -2.23 40.22 15.62
N LYS A 2 -1.81 41.10 14.73
CA LYS A 2 -2.73 41.87 13.87
C LYS A 2 -3.07 40.98 12.66
N TRP A 3 -4.34 40.89 12.35
CA TRP A 3 -4.79 40.30 11.09
C TRP A 3 -4.38 41.25 9.93
N ASP A 4 -3.83 40.67 8.85
CA ASP A 4 -3.72 41.38 7.59
C ASP A 4 -5.12 41.49 6.97
N PRO A 5 -5.60 42.68 6.62
CA PRO A 5 -6.92 42.82 6.03
C PRO A 5 -7.01 42.28 4.59
N THR A 6 -5.85 42.00 3.95
CA THR A 6 -5.80 41.50 2.58
C THR A 6 -5.50 40.00 2.58
N PRO A 7 -6.45 39.11 2.21
CA PRO A 7 -6.19 37.69 2.09
C PRO A 7 -5.22 37.43 0.94
N ILE A 8 -4.26 36.53 1.18
CA ILE A 8 -3.31 36.05 0.18
C ILE A 8 -3.74 34.66 -0.29
N ASN A 9 -3.80 34.45 -1.59
CA ASN A 9 -4.07 33.14 -2.18
C ASN A 9 -2.95 32.16 -1.85
N ALA A 10 -3.30 30.95 -1.41
CA ALA A 10 -2.34 29.92 -1.01
C ALA A 10 -1.49 29.36 -2.19
N GLY A 11 -1.79 29.76 -3.40
CA GLY A 11 -1.04 29.37 -4.62
C GLY A 11 -1.53 28.09 -5.27
N ALA A 12 -1.05 27.84 -6.49
CA ALA A 12 -1.51 26.75 -7.35
C ALA A 12 -1.10 25.34 -6.85
N VAL A 13 -0.22 25.28 -5.85
CA VAL A 13 0.15 24.00 -5.23
C VAL A 13 -0.98 23.48 -4.33
N VAL A 14 -1.70 24.40 -3.67
CA VAL A 14 -2.87 24.06 -2.83
C VAL A 14 -4.15 24.15 -3.63
N ASN A 15 -4.36 25.31 -4.30
CA ASN A 15 -5.59 25.62 -5.01
C ASN A 15 -5.58 25.04 -6.43
N THR A 16 -6.50 24.15 -6.72
CA THR A 16 -6.69 23.50 -8.03
C THR A 16 -7.80 24.20 -8.84
N ALA A 17 -8.25 23.56 -9.90
CA ALA A 17 -9.48 23.95 -10.61
C ALA A 17 -10.75 23.45 -9.91
N GLY A 18 -10.61 22.55 -8.94
CA GLY A 18 -11.69 22.05 -8.07
C GLY A 18 -11.92 22.97 -6.87
N ASN A 19 -12.45 22.39 -5.82
CA ASN A 19 -12.75 23.09 -4.57
C ASN A 19 -11.78 22.66 -3.48
N GLU A 20 -11.24 23.62 -2.76
CA GLU A 20 -10.45 23.43 -1.54
C GLU A 20 -11.23 24.00 -0.35
N ALA A 21 -11.36 23.20 0.71
CA ALA A 21 -12.21 23.54 1.84
C ALA A 21 -11.61 23.06 3.18
N PHE A 22 -12.20 23.52 4.27
CA PHE A 22 -11.92 23.09 5.65
C PHE A 22 -10.44 23.14 6.04
N PRO A 23 -9.74 24.29 5.82
CA PRO A 23 -8.34 24.41 6.18
C PRO A 23 -8.15 24.36 7.69
N TYR A 24 -7.19 23.58 8.14
CA TYR A 24 -6.77 23.45 9.52
C TYR A 24 -5.24 23.46 9.60
N VAL A 25 -4.67 24.26 10.48
CA VAL A 25 -3.21 24.33 10.67
C VAL A 25 -2.83 23.71 11.99
N VAL A 26 -1.92 22.76 11.95
CA VAL A 26 -1.28 22.16 13.12
C VAL A 26 0.23 22.23 12.96
N GLU A 27 0.90 22.93 13.92
CA GLU A 27 2.31 23.28 13.82
C GLU A 27 2.62 23.99 12.48
N SER A 28 3.46 23.41 11.62
CA SER A 28 3.82 23.92 10.29
C SER A 28 3.13 23.17 9.15
N THR A 29 2.06 22.44 9.45
CA THR A 29 1.32 21.65 8.46
C THR A 29 -0.07 22.24 8.25
N LEU A 30 -0.42 22.56 7.01
CA LEU A 30 -1.78 22.83 6.58
C LEU A 30 -2.45 21.49 6.25
N VAL A 31 -3.62 21.24 6.81
CA VAL A 31 -4.52 20.16 6.41
C VAL A 31 -5.75 20.77 5.76
N PHE A 32 -6.21 20.23 4.65
CA PHE A 32 -7.37 20.73 3.91
C PHE A 32 -8.04 19.61 3.14
N ALA A 33 -9.29 19.80 2.75
CA ALA A 33 -10.02 18.91 1.86
C ALA A 33 -10.00 19.47 0.43
N SER A 34 -9.92 18.61 -0.56
CA SER A 34 -9.99 18.97 -1.98
C SER A 34 -10.67 17.88 -2.81
N ASP A 35 -11.47 18.32 -3.80
CA ASP A 35 -12.03 17.46 -4.84
C ASP A 35 -11.28 17.61 -6.18
N GLY A 36 -10.25 18.47 -6.22
CA GLY A 36 -9.46 18.76 -7.42
C GLY A 36 -8.09 18.09 -7.46
N HIS A 37 -7.53 17.69 -6.32
CA HIS A 37 -6.32 16.85 -6.26
C HIS A 37 -6.66 15.38 -6.49
N VAL A 38 -5.67 14.58 -6.94
CA VAL A 38 -5.85 13.14 -7.15
C VAL A 38 -6.07 12.43 -5.82
N GLY A 39 -7.24 11.77 -5.66
CA GLY A 39 -7.66 11.14 -4.41
C GLY A 39 -8.39 9.82 -4.63
N PHE A 40 -9.14 9.40 -3.61
CA PHE A 40 -9.88 8.13 -3.56
C PHE A 40 -11.40 8.32 -3.71
N GLY A 41 -11.91 9.50 -3.33
CA GLY A 41 -13.33 9.81 -3.27
C GLY A 41 -13.69 11.11 -4.01
N GLY A 42 -14.69 11.81 -3.50
CA GLY A 42 -15.01 13.17 -3.92
C GLY A 42 -14.07 14.16 -3.23
N TYR A 43 -14.39 14.60 -2.02
CA TYR A 43 -13.42 15.31 -1.18
C TYR A 43 -12.50 14.34 -0.48
N ASP A 44 -11.20 14.54 -0.64
CA ASP A 44 -10.15 13.86 0.13
C ASP A 44 -9.35 14.87 0.96
N LEU A 45 -8.78 14.42 2.06
CA LEU A 45 -7.92 15.20 2.93
C LEU A 45 -6.48 15.16 2.47
N TYR A 46 -5.85 16.33 2.47
CA TYR A 46 -4.46 16.55 2.10
C TYR A 46 -3.72 17.28 3.20
N SER A 47 -2.40 17.08 3.25
CA SER A 47 -1.48 17.88 4.03
C SER A 47 -0.56 18.67 3.13
N ALA A 48 -0.11 19.85 3.58
CA ALA A 48 0.91 20.65 2.93
C ALA A 48 1.85 21.26 3.97
N GLN A 49 3.12 21.42 3.62
CA GLN A 49 4.11 22.01 4.50
C GLN A 49 4.07 23.53 4.39
N ILE A 50 4.02 24.21 5.53
CA ILE A 50 4.13 25.68 5.63
C ILE A 50 5.55 26.03 6.05
N ASP A 51 6.22 26.87 5.23
CA ASP A 51 7.52 27.44 5.56
C ASP A 51 7.45 28.97 5.32
N GLY A 52 7.26 29.71 6.41
CA GLY A 52 7.02 31.15 6.37
C GLY A 52 5.77 31.51 5.55
N ALA A 53 5.95 32.19 4.42
CA ALA A 53 4.87 32.52 3.48
C ALA A 53 4.68 31.48 2.36
N SER A 54 5.53 30.47 2.29
CA SER A 54 5.49 29.44 1.25
C SER A 54 4.72 28.22 1.72
N ILE A 55 3.90 27.64 0.83
CA ILE A 55 3.25 26.36 1.03
C ILE A 55 3.73 25.42 -0.07
N SER A 56 4.13 24.23 0.31
CA SER A 56 4.70 23.23 -0.59
C SER A 56 4.29 21.83 -0.18
N ASP A 57 4.65 20.84 -1.00
CA ASP A 57 4.60 19.45 -0.63
C ASP A 57 3.20 18.96 -0.26
N VAL A 58 2.23 19.23 -1.15
CA VAL A 58 0.84 18.76 -0.99
C VAL A 58 0.78 17.25 -1.16
N ARG A 59 0.13 16.58 -0.22
CA ARG A 59 0.08 15.12 -0.11
C ARG A 59 -1.28 14.62 0.35
N ASN A 60 -1.78 13.57 -0.29
CA ASN A 60 -2.98 12.87 0.16
C ASN A 60 -2.71 12.21 1.53
N LEU A 61 -3.68 12.24 2.44
CA LEU A 61 -3.53 11.60 3.77
C LEU A 61 -3.78 10.09 3.75
N TYR A 62 -4.06 9.52 2.60
CA TYR A 62 -4.25 8.09 2.37
C TYR A 62 -5.26 7.42 3.31
N ARG A 63 -5.49 6.15 3.07
CA ARG A 63 -6.31 5.30 3.96
C ARG A 63 -5.59 5.08 5.28
N PRO A 64 -6.30 4.99 6.43
CA PRO A 64 -7.77 5.00 6.58
C PRO A 64 -8.37 6.39 6.77
N ILE A 65 -7.57 7.47 6.69
CA ILE A 65 -8.08 8.84 6.82
C ILE A 65 -9.00 9.13 5.65
N ASN A 66 -8.51 8.96 4.43
CA ASN A 66 -9.32 9.05 3.22
C ASN A 66 -9.96 7.70 2.87
N SER A 67 -11.15 7.76 2.27
CA SER A 67 -11.95 6.63 1.82
C SER A 67 -12.36 6.81 0.35
N SER A 68 -13.25 5.99 -0.18
CA SER A 68 -13.84 6.19 -1.51
C SER A 68 -15.05 7.15 -1.51
N TYR A 69 -15.26 7.89 -0.44
CA TYR A 69 -16.34 8.84 -0.22
C TYR A 69 -15.75 10.21 0.15
N ASP A 70 -16.61 11.17 0.47
CA ASP A 70 -16.15 12.47 0.95
C ASP A 70 -15.55 12.35 2.35
N ASP A 71 -14.32 12.82 2.49
CA ASP A 71 -13.59 12.92 3.75
C ASP A 71 -13.17 14.37 3.96
N ILE A 72 -13.77 15.02 4.96
CA ILE A 72 -13.60 16.45 5.19
C ILE A 72 -13.32 16.77 6.66
N ASN A 73 -12.74 17.91 6.90
CA ASN A 73 -12.60 18.54 8.22
C ASN A 73 -11.90 17.67 9.27
N LEU A 74 -10.59 17.47 9.15
CA LEU A 74 -9.78 16.78 10.15
C LEU A 74 -9.32 17.74 11.24
N ILE A 75 -9.57 17.38 12.50
CA ILE A 75 -9.07 18.07 13.70
C ILE A 75 -8.26 17.08 14.53
N VAL A 76 -7.10 17.49 15.01
CA VAL A 76 -6.19 16.62 15.74
C VAL A 76 -5.85 17.15 17.13
N SER A 77 -5.61 16.22 18.06
CA SER A 77 -5.05 16.48 19.38
C SER A 77 -3.76 15.70 19.55
N LYS A 78 -2.62 16.40 19.47
CA LYS A 78 -1.30 15.79 19.62
C LYS A 78 -1.10 15.21 21.03
N GLU A 79 -1.57 15.92 22.07
CA GLU A 79 -1.46 15.47 23.47
C GLU A 79 -2.14 14.13 23.73
N LYS A 80 -3.25 13.86 23.02
CA LYS A 80 -4.05 12.64 23.18
C LYS A 80 -3.76 11.61 22.11
N ASP A 81 -2.93 11.95 21.11
CA ASP A 81 -2.71 11.14 19.90
C ASP A 81 -4.03 10.70 19.27
N GLU A 82 -4.95 11.66 19.11
CA GLU A 82 -6.30 11.45 18.60
C GLU A 82 -6.62 12.44 17.49
N ALA A 83 -7.46 12.01 16.56
CA ALA A 83 -8.06 12.87 15.56
C ALA A 83 -9.55 12.64 15.42
N PHE A 84 -10.26 13.68 14.99
CA PHE A 84 -11.66 13.59 14.57
C PHE A 84 -11.77 14.06 13.13
N LEU A 85 -12.50 13.33 12.34
CA LEU A 85 -12.75 13.65 10.96
C LEU A 85 -14.24 13.54 10.64
N VAL A 86 -14.72 14.34 9.71
CA VAL A 86 -16.05 14.21 9.13
C VAL A 86 -15.96 13.43 7.83
N SER A 87 -16.79 12.41 7.65
CA SER A 87 -16.77 11.54 6.47
C SER A 87 -18.13 10.95 6.15
N SER A 88 -18.43 10.81 4.87
CA SER A 88 -19.62 10.12 4.36
C SER A 88 -19.37 8.63 4.02
N ARG A 89 -18.36 8.00 4.62
CA ARG A 89 -17.94 6.62 4.32
C ARG A 89 -18.96 5.53 4.65
N LYS A 90 -20.05 5.85 5.32
CA LYS A 90 -21.22 5.00 5.49
C LYS A 90 -22.33 5.46 4.58
N ILE A 91 -22.70 4.65 3.61
CA ILE A 91 -23.72 4.96 2.58
C ILE A 91 -25.11 5.25 3.18
N GLU A 92 -25.42 4.68 4.35
CA GLU A 92 -26.74 4.80 5.00
C GLU A 92 -26.94 6.11 5.77
N THR A 93 -25.85 6.82 6.03
CA THR A 93 -25.84 8.11 6.73
C THR A 93 -25.16 9.15 5.85
N GLN A 94 -25.47 10.42 6.07
CA GLN A 94 -24.72 11.52 5.46
C GLN A 94 -23.37 11.65 6.19
N ASP A 95 -22.89 12.85 6.41
CA ASP A 95 -21.63 13.09 7.09
C ASP A 95 -21.68 12.68 8.57
N ASP A 96 -20.82 11.76 8.97
CA ASP A 96 -20.63 11.32 10.35
C ASP A 96 -19.27 11.77 10.89
N ILE A 97 -19.14 11.87 12.21
CA ILE A 97 -17.87 12.18 12.88
C ILE A 97 -17.19 10.86 13.28
N TYR A 98 -15.99 10.65 12.79
CA TYR A 98 -15.13 9.51 13.11
C TYR A 98 -13.98 9.93 14.00
N LYS A 99 -13.60 9.05 14.95
CA LYS A 99 -12.46 9.23 15.84
C LYS A 99 -11.35 8.24 15.49
N PHE A 100 -10.13 8.75 15.34
CA PHE A 100 -8.92 7.96 15.20
C PHE A 100 -8.04 8.09 16.44
N LYS A 101 -7.27 7.03 16.74
CA LYS A 101 -6.22 7.03 17.76
C LYS A 101 -4.91 6.59 17.11
N GLY A 102 -3.80 7.03 17.67
CA GLY A 102 -2.47 6.65 17.17
C GLY A 102 -2.06 7.40 15.91
N ILE A 103 -2.65 8.55 15.60
CA ILE A 103 -2.41 9.29 14.35
C ILE A 103 -0.98 9.86 14.26
N PHE A 104 -0.30 10.04 15.40
CA PHE A 104 1.09 10.50 15.46
C PHE A 104 2.07 9.40 15.83
N SER A 105 1.61 8.33 16.46
CA SER A 105 2.45 7.21 16.88
C SER A 105 2.49 6.08 15.87
N SER A 106 1.55 6.05 14.91
CA SER A 106 1.48 5.02 13.88
C SER A 106 1.83 5.58 12.51
N MET A 107 2.44 4.73 11.69
CA MET A 107 2.76 5.00 10.29
C MET A 107 2.23 3.88 9.42
N MET A 108 1.75 4.20 8.23
CA MET A 108 1.33 3.19 7.26
C MET A 108 2.55 2.68 6.49
N VAL A 109 2.67 1.36 6.40
CA VAL A 109 3.52 0.66 5.44
C VAL A 109 2.60 0.10 4.37
N SER A 110 2.88 0.36 3.11
CA SER A 110 2.05 -0.09 1.99
C SER A 110 2.89 -0.44 0.77
N GLY A 111 2.27 -1.03 -0.23
CA GLY A 111 2.90 -1.36 -1.50
C GLY A 111 2.10 -2.38 -2.28
N HIS A 112 2.69 -2.85 -3.37
CA HIS A 112 2.10 -3.87 -4.22
C HIS A 112 3.01 -5.08 -4.34
N VAL A 113 2.40 -6.22 -4.66
CA VAL A 113 3.13 -7.45 -4.99
C VAL A 113 2.79 -7.85 -6.42
N TYR A 114 3.83 -8.03 -7.24
CA TYR A 114 3.71 -8.34 -8.66
C TYR A 114 4.44 -9.63 -9.02
N ASP A 115 3.97 -10.32 -10.06
CA ASP A 115 4.77 -11.30 -10.79
C ASP A 115 5.92 -10.56 -11.52
N LYS A 116 7.16 -10.94 -11.25
CA LYS A 116 8.34 -10.27 -11.78
C LYS A 116 8.45 -10.31 -13.32
N LYS A 117 7.87 -11.32 -13.95
CA LYS A 117 7.98 -11.54 -15.41
C LYS A 117 6.85 -10.85 -16.17
N THR A 118 5.64 -10.90 -15.62
CA THR A 118 4.43 -10.42 -16.31
C THR A 118 3.97 -9.06 -15.83
N GLU A 119 4.52 -8.60 -14.69
CA GLU A 119 4.09 -7.40 -13.96
C GLU A 119 2.61 -7.43 -13.53
N ALA A 120 1.99 -8.62 -13.60
CA ALA A 120 0.63 -8.79 -13.12
C ALA A 120 0.58 -8.72 -11.58
N PRO A 121 -0.45 -8.07 -11.01
CA PRO A 121 -0.62 -8.02 -9.57
C PRO A 121 -0.90 -9.41 -8.98
N LEU A 122 -0.34 -9.70 -7.81
CA LEU A 122 -0.56 -10.94 -7.08
C LEU A 122 -1.51 -10.72 -5.92
N SER A 123 -2.74 -11.21 -6.06
CA SER A 123 -3.72 -11.26 -4.95
C SER A 123 -3.36 -12.35 -3.94
N ASP A 124 -3.87 -12.18 -2.72
CA ASP A 124 -3.67 -13.13 -1.60
C ASP A 124 -2.20 -13.42 -1.25
N ALA A 125 -1.26 -12.61 -1.74
CA ALA A 125 0.12 -12.68 -1.30
C ALA A 125 0.19 -12.28 0.19
N GLN A 126 0.91 -13.06 0.98
CA GLN A 126 1.03 -12.84 2.42
C GLN A 126 2.28 -12.02 2.72
N ILE A 127 2.11 -10.95 3.50
CA ILE A 127 3.19 -10.10 3.97
C ILE A 127 3.26 -10.19 5.50
N ILE A 128 4.36 -10.71 6.03
CA ILE A 128 4.65 -10.73 7.47
C ILE A 128 5.54 -9.54 7.79
N ILE A 129 5.06 -8.66 8.66
CA ILE A 129 5.75 -7.44 9.08
C ILE A 129 6.21 -7.63 10.51
N ASN A 130 7.54 -7.63 10.72
CA ASN A 130 8.19 -7.84 12.02
C ASN A 130 8.98 -6.60 12.45
N GLY A 131 8.73 -6.12 13.66
CA GLY A 131 9.48 -5.03 14.30
C GLY A 131 9.03 -4.80 15.74
N MET A 132 9.82 -4.11 16.56
CA MET A 132 9.51 -3.73 17.95
C MET A 132 8.95 -4.87 18.84
N GLY A 133 9.33 -6.12 18.57
CA GLY A 133 8.82 -7.28 19.30
C GLY A 133 7.38 -7.69 18.91
N HIS A 134 6.80 -7.04 17.91
CA HIS A 134 5.48 -7.34 17.35
C HIS A 134 5.62 -7.92 15.94
N SER A 135 4.70 -8.81 15.62
CA SER A 135 4.55 -9.39 14.27
C SER A 135 3.10 -9.29 13.85
N GLN A 136 2.85 -8.81 12.65
CA GLN A 136 1.52 -8.83 12.05
C GLN A 136 1.60 -9.39 10.63
N THR A 137 0.49 -9.92 10.16
CA THR A 137 0.37 -10.48 8.82
C THR A 137 -0.79 -9.81 8.10
N VAL A 138 -0.54 -9.36 6.88
CA VAL A 138 -1.55 -8.83 5.96
C VAL A 138 -1.50 -9.59 4.64
N GLN A 139 -2.53 -9.45 3.82
CA GLN A 139 -2.61 -10.03 2.49
C GLN A 139 -2.89 -8.94 1.47
N THR A 140 -2.44 -9.17 0.23
CA THR A 140 -2.77 -8.29 -0.88
C THR A 140 -4.23 -8.48 -1.32
N ASP A 141 -4.83 -7.39 -1.76
CA ASP A 141 -6.14 -7.38 -2.42
C ASP A 141 -6.05 -7.86 -3.89
N GLU A 142 -7.15 -7.79 -4.62
CA GLU A 142 -7.24 -8.16 -6.06
C GLU A 142 -6.34 -7.33 -6.99
N ASN A 143 -5.89 -6.16 -6.55
CA ASN A 143 -4.94 -5.32 -7.27
C ASN A 143 -3.50 -5.55 -6.83
N GLY A 144 -3.24 -6.55 -5.98
CA GLY A 144 -1.92 -6.81 -5.41
C GLY A 144 -1.50 -5.81 -4.33
N TYR A 145 -2.40 -4.92 -3.89
CA TYR A 145 -2.10 -3.88 -2.90
C TYR A 145 -2.20 -4.41 -1.47
N TYR A 146 -1.25 -4.02 -0.62
CA TYR A 146 -1.27 -4.28 0.82
C TYR A 146 -1.00 -3.01 1.61
N TYR A 147 -1.50 -2.96 2.84
CA TYR A 147 -1.12 -1.96 3.83
C TYR A 147 -1.20 -2.49 5.24
N ALA A 148 -0.44 -1.87 6.13
CA ALA A 148 -0.45 -2.14 7.55
C ALA A 148 -0.09 -0.88 8.34
N PHE A 149 -0.57 -0.78 9.58
CA PHE A 149 -0.13 0.25 10.51
C PHE A 149 0.90 -0.32 11.47
N VAL A 150 2.00 0.41 11.62
CA VAL A 150 3.13 0.07 12.48
C VAL A 150 3.51 1.28 13.33
N GLU A 151 4.25 1.09 14.41
CA GLU A 151 4.76 2.21 15.19
C GLU A 151 5.74 3.05 14.37
N ALA A 152 5.64 4.37 14.52
CA ALA A 152 6.51 5.29 13.80
C ALA A 152 7.89 5.41 14.45
N GLY A 153 8.93 5.52 13.61
CA GLY A 153 10.30 5.77 14.04
C GLY A 153 11.15 4.52 14.28
N ASP A 154 10.82 3.40 13.65
CA ASP A 154 11.54 2.13 13.77
C ASP A 154 11.78 1.44 12.41
N PHE A 155 12.49 0.31 12.45
CA PHE A 155 12.78 -0.56 11.31
C PHE A 155 11.88 -1.79 11.32
N TYR A 156 11.30 -2.10 10.18
CA TYR A 156 10.45 -3.26 9.99
C TYR A 156 11.00 -4.16 8.90
N LYS A 157 11.03 -5.46 9.19
CA LYS A 157 11.33 -6.50 8.22
C LYS A 157 10.04 -7.02 7.63
N LEU A 158 9.89 -6.87 6.33
CA LEU A 158 8.77 -7.40 5.55
C LEU A 158 9.23 -8.69 4.87
N LEU A 159 8.50 -9.77 5.11
CA LEU A 159 8.67 -11.06 4.42
C LEU A 159 7.42 -11.28 3.58
N VAL A 160 7.58 -11.29 2.26
CA VAL A 160 6.48 -11.57 1.32
C VAL A 160 6.55 -13.00 0.80
N SER A 161 5.40 -13.63 0.67
CA SER A 161 5.24 -14.96 0.09
C SER A 161 3.94 -15.08 -0.68
N SER A 162 3.95 -15.82 -1.78
CA SER A 162 2.78 -16.20 -2.56
C SER A 162 2.92 -17.61 -3.10
N LYS A 163 1.80 -18.31 -3.26
CA LYS A 163 1.80 -19.70 -3.72
C LYS A 163 2.37 -19.79 -5.15
N GLY A 164 3.39 -20.62 -5.32
CA GLY A 164 4.07 -20.78 -6.61
C GLY A 164 5.18 -19.77 -6.89
N TYR A 165 5.55 -18.96 -5.90
CA TYR A 165 6.60 -17.94 -5.99
C TYR A 165 7.68 -18.13 -4.94
N LEU A 166 8.86 -17.64 -5.24
CA LEU A 166 9.95 -17.50 -4.27
C LEU A 166 9.63 -16.34 -3.33
N SER A 167 9.78 -16.56 -2.03
CA SER A 167 9.63 -15.49 -1.03
C SER A 167 10.71 -14.44 -1.18
N ASP A 168 10.39 -13.18 -0.83
CA ASP A 168 11.31 -12.05 -0.84
C ASP A 168 11.26 -11.30 0.49
N ILE A 169 12.27 -10.49 0.77
CA ILE A 169 12.43 -9.77 2.04
C ILE A 169 12.88 -8.34 1.75
N ALA A 170 12.26 -7.39 2.45
CA ALA A 170 12.69 -6.00 2.48
C ALA A 170 12.79 -5.48 3.91
N MET A 171 13.61 -4.44 4.09
CA MET A 171 13.67 -3.63 5.32
C MET A 171 13.10 -2.26 5.04
N VAL A 172 12.13 -1.86 5.84
CA VAL A 172 11.47 -0.56 5.76
C VAL A 172 11.76 0.22 7.02
N LYS A 173 12.19 1.47 6.87
CA LYS A 173 12.36 2.41 7.98
C LYS A 173 11.13 3.31 8.03
N THR A 174 10.50 3.41 9.19
CA THR A 174 9.45 4.40 9.45
C THR A 174 10.06 5.59 10.19
N GLU A 175 9.53 6.78 9.93
CA GLU A 175 10.01 8.00 10.59
C GLU A 175 8.95 8.56 11.51
N LYS A 176 9.35 9.15 12.64
CA LYS A 176 8.42 9.93 13.46
C LYS A 176 8.15 11.22 12.73
N THR A 177 6.96 11.35 12.20
CA THR A 177 6.58 12.53 11.43
C THR A 177 5.26 13.13 11.91
N MET A 178 4.91 14.29 11.37
CA MET A 178 3.65 14.97 11.63
C MET A 178 2.49 14.30 10.88
N ILE A 179 1.30 14.82 11.04
CA ILE A 179 0.11 14.35 10.32
C ILE A 179 0.37 14.31 8.83
N GLY A 180 -0.06 13.21 8.19
CA GLY A 180 0.18 13.00 6.78
C GLY A 180 1.58 12.49 6.47
N SER A 181 2.20 11.78 7.42
CA SER A 181 3.39 11.00 7.14
C SER A 181 3.13 10.07 5.97
N PHE A 182 4.07 10.05 5.00
CA PHE A 182 3.97 9.13 3.88
C PHE A 182 3.85 7.70 4.38
N PRO A 183 3.07 6.88 3.67
CA PRO A 183 3.30 5.47 3.71
C PRO A 183 4.78 5.20 3.44
N ALA A 184 5.39 4.34 4.23
CA ALA A 184 6.64 3.75 3.82
C ALA A 184 6.29 2.73 2.73
N GLU A 185 6.50 3.11 1.46
CA GLU A 185 6.12 2.28 0.32
C GLU A 185 7.19 1.26 0.01
N GLN A 186 6.78 0.00 -0.17
CA GLN A 186 7.63 -1.10 -0.56
C GLN A 186 6.87 -2.04 -1.51
N ASP A 187 7.24 -2.02 -2.77
CA ASP A 187 6.76 -2.98 -3.76
C ASP A 187 7.64 -4.22 -3.82
N PHE A 188 7.04 -5.36 -4.18
CA PHE A 188 7.73 -6.63 -4.36
C PHE A 188 7.44 -7.22 -5.74
N TYR A 189 8.47 -7.79 -6.36
CA TYR A 189 8.41 -8.45 -7.66
C TYR A 189 8.87 -9.89 -7.50
N LEU A 190 7.93 -10.82 -7.33
CA LEU A 190 8.23 -12.21 -7.02
C LEU A 190 8.49 -13.03 -8.28
N SER A 191 9.53 -13.86 -8.22
CA SER A 191 9.83 -14.84 -9.27
C SER A 191 9.07 -16.13 -9.03
N GLN A 192 8.46 -16.68 -10.08
CA GLN A 192 7.80 -17.99 -10.00
C GLN A 192 8.80 -19.08 -9.63
N THR A 193 8.39 -20.03 -8.80
CA THR A 193 9.14 -21.25 -8.56
C THR A 193 9.01 -22.15 -9.78
N ALA A 194 9.96 -22.12 -10.67
CA ALA A 194 10.04 -23.09 -11.76
C ALA A 194 10.57 -24.43 -11.18
N MET A 195 9.74 -25.43 -11.08
CA MET A 195 10.21 -26.80 -10.91
C MET A 195 10.39 -27.41 -12.30
N SER A 196 11.61 -27.76 -12.66
CA SER A 196 11.88 -28.59 -13.82
C SER A 196 12.14 -30.02 -13.35
N ILE A 197 11.50 -30.97 -13.98
CA ILE A 197 11.81 -32.39 -13.83
C ILE A 197 12.49 -32.81 -15.13
N SER A 198 13.69 -33.33 -15.03
CA SER A 198 14.43 -33.88 -16.16
C SER A 198 14.82 -35.32 -15.88
N GLY A 199 14.86 -36.13 -16.90
CA GLY A 199 15.22 -37.54 -16.80
C GLY A 199 15.47 -38.15 -18.17
N ARG A 200 15.87 -39.40 -18.20
CA ARG A 200 16.02 -40.16 -19.41
C ARG A 200 15.17 -41.42 -19.33
N VAL A 201 14.56 -41.80 -20.43
CA VAL A 201 13.74 -43.00 -20.54
C VAL A 201 14.49 -44.02 -21.40
N TYR A 202 14.66 -45.23 -20.84
CA TYR A 202 15.39 -46.33 -21.52
C TYR A 202 14.51 -47.56 -21.57
N ASP A 203 14.70 -48.35 -22.60
CA ASP A 203 14.21 -49.72 -22.63
C ASP A 203 14.94 -50.54 -21.58
N MET A 204 14.14 -51.31 -20.77
CA MET A 204 14.68 -52.02 -19.63
C MET A 204 15.45 -53.29 -20.00
N GLU A 205 15.20 -53.86 -21.20
CA GLU A 205 15.88 -55.07 -21.70
C GLU A 205 17.12 -54.76 -22.53
N THR A 206 17.02 -53.73 -23.40
CA THR A 206 18.09 -53.36 -24.32
C THR A 206 18.99 -52.25 -23.80
N ASN A 207 18.53 -51.49 -22.81
CA ASN A 207 19.16 -50.29 -22.26
C ASN A 207 19.38 -49.18 -23.32
N GLU A 208 18.58 -49.22 -24.40
CA GLU A 208 18.59 -48.17 -25.41
C GLU A 208 17.65 -47.02 -25.04
N PRO A 209 17.98 -45.76 -25.36
CA PRO A 209 17.12 -44.62 -25.04
C PRO A 209 15.86 -44.64 -25.92
N PHE A 210 14.71 -44.38 -25.31
CA PHE A 210 13.47 -44.15 -26.05
C PHE A 210 13.47 -42.70 -26.58
N ILE A 211 13.21 -42.57 -27.88
CA ILE A 211 13.12 -41.29 -28.57
C ILE A 211 11.71 -41.09 -29.08
N ASN A 212 11.20 -39.86 -28.96
CA ASN A 212 9.84 -39.45 -29.37
C ASN A 212 8.68 -40.14 -28.62
N GLU A 213 8.95 -40.63 -27.40
CA GLU A 213 7.94 -41.21 -26.54
C GLU A 213 7.30 -40.15 -25.64
N ASP A 214 6.00 -40.29 -25.38
CA ASP A 214 5.23 -39.36 -24.54
C ASP A 214 5.56 -39.56 -23.06
N VAL A 215 5.97 -38.46 -22.39
CA VAL A 215 6.19 -38.40 -20.96
C VAL A 215 5.16 -37.45 -20.36
N MET A 216 4.38 -37.91 -19.41
CA MET A 216 3.32 -37.13 -18.76
C MET A 216 3.64 -36.90 -17.28
N LEU A 217 3.53 -35.66 -16.85
CA LEU A 217 3.54 -35.30 -15.44
C LEU A 217 2.09 -35.32 -14.92
N ILE A 218 1.82 -36.21 -13.97
CA ILE A 218 0.48 -36.42 -13.42
C ILE A 218 0.46 -35.99 -11.96
N SER A 219 -0.54 -35.19 -11.57
CA SER A 219 -0.81 -34.84 -10.17
C SER A 219 -2.29 -34.97 -9.88
N GLY A 220 -2.64 -35.62 -8.77
CA GLY A 220 -4.04 -35.84 -8.40
C GLY A 220 -4.87 -36.63 -9.43
N GLY A 221 -4.22 -37.45 -10.27
CA GLY A 221 -4.88 -38.20 -11.34
C GLY A 221 -5.13 -37.41 -12.63
N GLN A 222 -4.69 -36.17 -12.70
CA GLN A 222 -4.79 -35.32 -13.89
C GLN A 222 -3.41 -35.08 -14.51
N VAL A 223 -3.34 -35.11 -15.85
CA VAL A 223 -2.13 -34.72 -16.59
C VAL A 223 -1.97 -33.21 -16.50
N ILE A 224 -0.89 -32.75 -15.86
CA ILE A 224 -0.58 -31.34 -15.69
C ILE A 224 0.44 -30.84 -16.72
N GLN A 225 1.24 -31.75 -17.28
CA GLN A 225 2.16 -31.43 -18.36
C GLN A 225 2.48 -32.68 -19.16
N GLN A 226 2.73 -32.52 -20.45
CA GLN A 226 3.17 -33.57 -21.36
C GLN A 226 4.33 -33.07 -22.20
N THR A 227 5.31 -33.93 -22.44
CA THR A 227 6.45 -33.68 -23.35
C THR A 227 6.83 -34.96 -24.04
N LYS A 228 7.72 -34.88 -25.01
CA LYS A 228 8.33 -36.07 -25.69
C LYS A 228 9.78 -36.18 -25.31
N THR A 229 10.29 -37.42 -25.31
CA THR A 229 11.72 -37.67 -25.20
C THR A 229 12.43 -37.19 -26.47
N ASP A 230 13.59 -36.58 -26.31
CA ASP A 230 14.51 -36.17 -27.34
C ASP A 230 15.79 -37.04 -27.36
N ILE A 231 16.77 -36.69 -28.13
CA ILE A 231 18.04 -37.43 -28.28
C ILE A 231 18.97 -37.18 -27.09
#